data_85b768bef9b96a2a40e2f19fa4f91b7a
#
_entry.id   85b768bef9b96a2a40e2f19fa4f91b7a
#
_cell.length_a   1.000
_cell.length_b   1.000
_cell.length_c   1.000
_cell.angle_alpha   90.00
_cell.angle_beta   90.00
_cell.angle_gamma   90.00
#
_symmetry.space_group_name_H-M   'P 1'
#
loop_
_entity.id
_entity.type
_entity.pdbx_description
1 polymer ?
#
loop_
_entity_poly.entity_id
_entity_poly.type
_entity_poly.pdbx_seq_one_letter_code
_entity_poly.pdbx_strand_id
1 'polypeptide(L)'
;NIEGYETRLKWIYKIIPECEKFREMPATSLSGGQQKLVALARALMVGKTLLLLDEPTEGIAPVLAQRMGEILASLKKEGVSIIIAESNDAHVADVIDRTYVIERGSIVEN
;
A
#
# COMPACT_ATOMS: atom_id res chain seq x y z
N ASN A 1 22.44 0.93 7.01
CA ASN A 1 23.58 0.16 6.53
C ASN A 1 23.15 -0.78 5.39
N ILE A 2 24.10 -1.33 4.67
CA ILE A 2 23.84 -2.16 3.49
C ILE A 2 23.07 -3.43 3.87
N GLU A 3 23.43 -4.09 4.96
CA GLU A 3 22.74 -5.30 5.42
C GLU A 3 21.28 -5.03 5.78
N GLY A 4 21.02 -3.93 6.49
CA GLY A 4 19.66 -3.55 6.83
C GLY A 4 18.82 -3.23 5.60
N TYR A 5 19.43 -2.58 4.61
CA TYR A 5 18.80 -2.28 3.33
C TYR A 5 18.42 -3.57 2.59
N GLU A 6 19.35 -4.50 2.46
CA GLU A 6 19.11 -5.76 1.74
C GLU A 6 18.08 -6.62 2.43
N THR A 7 18.11 -6.70 3.76
CA THR A 7 17.13 -7.45 4.54
C THR A 7 15.74 -6.88 4.35
N ARG A 8 15.61 -5.55 4.39
CA ARG A 8 14.33 -4.88 4.18
C ARG A 8 13.81 -5.10 2.76
N LEU A 9 14.69 -5.02 1.77
CA LEU A 9 14.30 -5.21 0.37
C LEU A 9 13.80 -6.64 0.15
N LYS A 10 14.44 -7.64 0.73
CA LYS A 10 13.96 -9.03 0.66
C LYS A 10 12.58 -9.18 1.28
N TRP A 11 12.33 -8.54 2.41
CA TRP A 11 11.01 -8.53 3.06
C TRP A 11 9.95 -7.91 2.15
N ILE A 12 10.27 -6.78 1.52
CA ILE A 12 9.35 -6.12 0.58
C ILE A 12 9.05 -7.03 -0.60
N TYR A 13 10.05 -7.66 -1.20
CA TYR A 13 9.84 -8.57 -2.32
C TYR A 13 9.05 -9.82 -1.94
N LYS A 14 9.09 -10.21 -0.67
CA LYS A 14 8.26 -11.30 -0.18
C LYS A 14 6.79 -10.88 -0.12
N ILE A 15 6.51 -9.65 0.29
CA ILE A 15 5.14 -9.13 0.42
C ILE A 15 4.60 -8.67 -0.92
N ILE A 16 5.44 -8.03 -1.75
CA ILE A 16 5.07 -7.50 -3.07
C ILE A 16 6.02 -8.07 -4.12
N PRO A 17 5.86 -9.36 -4.48
CA PRO A 17 6.77 -9.98 -5.47
C PRO A 17 6.80 -9.28 -6.81
N GLU A 18 5.73 -8.59 -7.16
CA GLU A 18 5.65 -7.80 -8.41
C GLU A 18 6.79 -6.79 -8.49
N CYS A 19 7.16 -6.18 -7.36
CA CYS A 19 8.21 -5.16 -7.35
C CYS A 19 9.57 -5.73 -7.72
N GLU A 20 9.85 -6.99 -7.41
CA GLU A 20 11.08 -7.65 -7.84
C GLU A 20 11.13 -7.75 -9.37
N LYS A 21 10.00 -8.06 -9.98
CA LYS A 21 9.90 -8.13 -11.45
C LYS A 21 10.10 -6.78 -12.10
N PHE A 22 9.73 -5.69 -11.43
CA PHE A 22 9.80 -4.34 -11.98
C PHE A 22 11.20 -3.71 -11.87
N ARG A 23 12.10 -4.29 -11.07
CA ARG A 23 13.37 -3.64 -10.74
C ARG A 23 14.25 -3.33 -11.95
N GLU A 24 14.13 -4.12 -13.02
CA GLU A 24 14.91 -3.94 -14.24
C GLU A 24 14.15 -3.11 -15.31
N MET A 25 12.94 -2.65 -14.97
CA MET A 25 12.09 -1.95 -15.91
C MET A 25 12.17 -0.44 -15.69
N PRO A 26 12.18 0.36 -16.76
CA PRO A 26 12.04 1.81 -16.60
C PRO A 26 10.68 2.14 -15.95
N ALA A 27 10.66 3.12 -15.07
CA ALA A 27 9.42 3.55 -14.41
C ALA A 27 8.35 3.97 -15.42
N THR A 28 8.79 4.54 -16.56
CA THR A 28 7.87 4.98 -17.61
C THR A 28 7.14 3.84 -18.31
N SER A 29 7.62 2.60 -18.20
CA SER A 29 6.96 1.44 -18.79
C SER A 29 5.92 0.81 -17.87
N LEU A 30 5.82 1.25 -16.62
CA LEU A 30 4.89 0.72 -15.66
C LEU A 30 3.52 1.38 -15.80
N SER A 31 2.45 0.59 -15.62
CA SER A 31 1.09 1.14 -15.57
C SER A 31 0.92 2.01 -14.32
N GLY A 32 -0.16 2.80 -14.27
CA GLY A 32 -0.46 3.62 -13.10
C GLY A 32 -0.57 2.81 -11.81
N GLY A 33 -1.21 1.65 -11.87
CA GLY A 33 -1.34 0.76 -10.72
C GLY A 33 -0.02 0.12 -10.31
N GLN A 34 0.80 -0.26 -11.29
CA GLN A 34 2.13 -0.78 -11.01
C GLN A 34 3.02 0.27 -10.35
N GLN A 35 2.91 1.52 -10.80
CA GLN A 35 3.60 2.65 -10.16
C GLN A 35 3.16 2.82 -8.71
N LYS A 36 1.89 2.61 -8.41
CA LYS A 36 1.40 2.67 -7.02
C LYS A 36 2.00 1.56 -6.15
N LEU A 37 2.17 0.35 -6.69
CA LEU A 37 2.87 -0.72 -5.97
C LEU A 37 4.32 -0.35 -5.66
N VAL A 38 5.01 0.25 -6.62
CA VAL A 38 6.39 0.71 -6.42
C VAL A 38 6.44 1.82 -5.37
N ALA A 39 5.48 2.75 -5.39
CA ALA A 39 5.39 3.81 -4.39
C ALA A 39 5.20 3.23 -2.99
N LEU A 40 4.35 2.22 -2.86
CA LEU A 40 4.13 1.53 -1.59
C LEU A 40 5.41 0.86 -1.11
N ALA A 41 6.10 0.14 -2.00
CA ALA A 41 7.37 -0.50 -1.68
C ALA A 41 8.41 0.52 -1.22
N ARG A 42 8.47 1.66 -1.89
CA ARG A 42 9.38 2.75 -1.54
C ARG A 42 9.10 3.29 -0.12
N ALA A 43 7.83 3.46 0.22
CA ALA A 43 7.45 3.88 1.57
C ALA A 43 7.90 2.86 2.62
N LEU A 44 7.78 1.58 2.32
CA LEU A 44 8.17 0.50 3.22
C LEU A 44 9.69 0.38 3.40
N MET A 45 10.47 0.91 2.47
CA MET A 45 11.92 1.00 2.64
C MET A 45 12.32 1.96 3.76
N VAL A 46 11.50 2.99 3.99
CA VAL A 46 11.79 4.02 5.00
C VAL A 46 11.30 3.62 6.38
N GLY A 47 10.15 2.94 6.46
CA GLY A 47 9.60 2.52 7.75
C GLY A 47 8.55 1.44 7.56
N LYS A 48 8.39 0.61 8.60
CA LYS A 48 7.42 -0.49 8.58
C LYS A 48 6.57 -0.56 9.83
N THR A 49 6.50 0.52 10.60
CA THR A 49 5.67 0.58 11.81
C THR A 49 4.32 1.22 11.52
N LEU A 50 4.34 2.34 10.82
CA LEU A 50 3.13 3.08 10.46
C LEU A 50 3.22 3.49 8.99
N LEU A 51 2.17 3.20 8.24
CA LEU A 51 2.05 3.52 6.83
C LEU A 51 0.86 4.43 6.63
N LEU A 52 1.07 5.54 5.93
CA LEU A 52 0.01 6.50 5.59
C LEU A 52 -0.24 6.44 4.09
N LEU A 53 -1.47 6.15 3.68
CA LEU A 53 -1.84 5.99 2.28
C LEU A 53 -2.99 6.93 1.93
N ASP A 54 -2.83 7.68 0.86
CA ASP A 54 -3.85 8.59 0.35
C ASP A 54 -4.37 8.05 -0.98
N GLU A 55 -5.64 7.64 -0.99
CA GLU A 55 -6.35 7.11 -2.15
C GLU A 55 -5.57 6.00 -2.88
N PRO A 56 -5.15 4.94 -2.16
CA PRO A 56 -4.25 3.93 -2.76
C PRO A 56 -4.90 3.13 -3.90
N THR A 57 -6.22 3.08 -4.00
CA THR A 57 -6.91 2.32 -5.05
C THR A 57 -7.53 3.20 -6.12
N GLU A 58 -7.38 4.52 -6.03
CA GLU A 58 -7.98 5.43 -6.99
C GLU A 58 -7.31 5.33 -8.36
N GLY A 59 -8.14 5.30 -9.41
CA GLY A 59 -7.66 5.38 -10.78
C GLY A 59 -6.94 4.15 -11.30
N ILE A 60 -7.02 3.01 -10.62
CA ILE A 60 -6.38 1.77 -11.06
C ILE A 60 -7.43 0.72 -11.42
N ALA A 61 -7.01 -0.25 -12.24
CA ALA A 61 -7.90 -1.33 -12.67
C ALA A 61 -8.38 -2.15 -11.46
N PRO A 62 -9.62 -2.67 -11.48
CA PRO A 62 -10.18 -3.42 -10.35
C PRO A 62 -9.31 -4.58 -9.88
N VAL A 63 -8.70 -5.32 -10.80
CA VAL A 63 -7.80 -6.43 -10.45
C VAL A 63 -6.64 -5.94 -9.59
N LEU A 64 -6.06 -4.81 -9.95
CA LEU A 64 -4.91 -4.27 -9.22
C LEU A 64 -5.33 -3.61 -7.91
N ALA A 65 -6.54 -3.02 -7.87
CA ALA A 65 -7.11 -2.49 -6.63
C ALA A 65 -7.33 -3.63 -5.62
N GLN A 66 -7.83 -4.77 -6.09
CA GLN A 66 -7.97 -5.95 -5.26
C GLN A 66 -6.62 -6.46 -4.76
N ARG A 67 -5.63 -6.47 -5.65
CA ARG A 67 -4.26 -6.85 -5.27
C ARG A 67 -3.70 -5.92 -4.19
N MET A 68 -3.96 -4.63 -4.31
CA MET A 68 -3.57 -3.65 -3.27
C MET A 68 -4.17 -4.04 -1.92
N GLY A 69 -5.45 -4.38 -1.88
CA GLY A 69 -6.11 -4.84 -0.65
C GLY A 69 -5.45 -6.07 -0.05
N GLU A 70 -5.07 -7.04 -0.88
CA GLU A 70 -4.37 -8.24 -0.43
C GLU A 70 -3.01 -7.92 0.18
N ILE A 71 -2.28 -7.00 -0.44
CA ILE A 71 -0.97 -6.55 0.05
C ILE A 71 -1.13 -5.88 1.41
N LEU A 72 -2.12 -4.99 1.55
CA LEU A 72 -2.39 -4.32 2.81
C LEU A 72 -2.75 -5.32 3.92
N ALA A 73 -3.52 -6.35 3.58
CA ALA A 73 -3.82 -7.43 4.52
C ALA A 73 -2.55 -8.15 4.98
N SER A 74 -1.64 -8.42 4.06
CA SER A 74 -0.35 -9.06 4.38
C SER A 74 0.49 -8.16 5.29
N LEU A 75 0.55 -6.86 5.02
CA LEU A 75 1.27 -5.90 5.85
C LEU A 75 0.71 -5.83 7.25
N LYS A 76 -0.60 -5.87 7.38
CA LYS A 76 -1.27 -5.88 8.67
C LYS A 76 -0.85 -7.12 9.48
N LYS A 77 -0.78 -8.28 8.86
CA LYS A 77 -0.31 -9.52 9.50
C LYS A 77 1.15 -9.41 9.95
N GLU A 78 1.95 -8.61 9.25
CA GLU A 78 3.35 -8.37 9.60
C GLU A 78 3.50 -7.31 10.70
N GLY A 79 2.40 -6.80 11.24
CA GLY A 79 2.43 -5.85 12.34
C GLY A 79 2.52 -4.39 11.92
N VAL A 80 2.33 -4.08 10.65
CA VAL A 80 2.31 -2.71 10.17
C VAL A 80 0.96 -2.09 10.48
N SER A 81 0.96 -0.92 11.12
CA SER A 81 -0.25 -0.12 11.32
C SER A 81 -0.46 0.75 10.09
N ILE A 82 -1.70 0.86 9.63
CA ILE A 82 -2.00 1.53 8.37
C ILE A 82 -3.15 2.53 8.57
N ILE A 83 -2.95 3.74 8.09
CA ILE A 83 -4.01 4.75 8.01
C ILE A 83 -4.25 5.01 6.53
N ILE A 84 -5.50 4.85 6.10
CA ILE A 84 -5.88 5.01 4.69
C ILE A 84 -6.92 6.12 4.59
N ALA A 85 -6.68 7.10 3.70
CA ALA A 85 -7.69 8.06 3.29
C ALA A 85 -8.28 7.58 1.97
N GLU A 86 -9.57 7.30 1.93
CA GLU A 86 -10.28 6.82 0.74
C GLU A 86 -11.66 7.43 0.66
N SER A 87 -12.05 7.90 -0.53
CA SER A 87 -13.42 8.33 -0.79
C SER A 87 -14.33 7.12 -1.08
N ASN A 88 -13.76 6.01 -1.56
CA ASN A 88 -14.45 4.75 -1.80
C ASN A 88 -13.59 3.62 -1.24
N ASP A 89 -14.04 2.99 -0.16
CA ASP A 89 -13.27 1.99 0.57
C ASP A 89 -13.57 0.54 0.15
N ALA A 90 -14.32 0.34 -0.94
CA ALA A 90 -14.78 -1.00 -1.34
C ALA A 90 -13.66 -2.04 -1.45
N HIS A 91 -12.49 -1.65 -2.00
CA HIS A 91 -11.37 -2.56 -2.22
C HIS A 91 -10.53 -2.82 -0.96
N VAL A 92 -10.71 -2.02 0.08
CA VAL A 92 -9.93 -2.15 1.32
C VAL A 92 -10.80 -2.46 2.53
N ALA A 93 -12.11 -2.61 2.33
CA ALA A 93 -13.09 -2.80 3.42
C ALA A 93 -12.74 -4.00 4.31
N ASP A 94 -12.24 -5.09 3.72
CA ASP A 94 -11.94 -6.32 4.46
C ASP A 94 -10.74 -6.19 5.39
N VAL A 95 -9.90 -5.18 5.20
CA VAL A 95 -8.69 -5.00 6.04
C VAL A 95 -8.86 -3.90 7.09
N ILE A 96 -9.94 -3.14 7.03
CA ILE A 96 -10.18 -2.00 7.91
C ILE A 96 -10.71 -2.48 9.27
N ASP A 97 -10.09 -2.01 10.35
CA ASP A 97 -10.56 -2.29 11.71
C ASP A 97 -11.47 -1.18 12.23
N ARG A 98 -11.22 0.06 11.80
CA ARG A 98 -11.97 1.23 12.28
C ARG A 98 -12.06 2.27 11.18
N THR A 99 -13.22 2.89 11.06
CA THR A 99 -13.47 3.93 10.07
C THR A 99 -13.87 5.24 10.75
N TYR A 100 -13.28 6.33 10.29
CA TYR A 100 -13.68 7.68 10.67
C TYR A 100 -14.17 8.38 9.41
N VAL A 101 -15.35 8.98 9.50
CA VAL A 101 -15.90 9.75 8.39
C VAL A 101 -15.68 11.24 8.68
N ILE A 102 -15.13 11.96 7.71
CA ILE A 102 -14.88 13.38 7.82
C ILE A 102 -15.86 14.13 6.92
N GLU A 103 -16.63 15.01 7.49
CA GLU A 103 -17.57 15.87 6.77
C GLU A 103 -17.39 17.31 7.23
N ARG A 104 -17.21 18.21 6.26
CA ARG A 104 -17.08 19.66 6.52
C ARG A 104 -16.05 20.00 7.59
N GLY A 105 -14.92 19.29 7.56
CA GLY A 105 -13.81 19.52 8.48
C GLY A 105 -13.97 18.90 9.86
N SER A 106 -14.99 18.09 10.09
CA SER A 106 -15.23 17.43 11.37
C SER A 106 -15.41 15.94 11.20
N ILE A 107 -14.98 15.18 12.22
CA ILE A 107 -15.20 13.74 12.25
C ILE A 107 -16.64 13.51 12.71
N VAL A 108 -17.37 12.71 11.91
CA VAL A 108 -18.71 12.26 12.29
C VAL A 108 -18.62 10.79 12.69
N GLU A 109 -19.32 10.42 13.76
CA GLU A 109 -19.35 9.05 14.21
C GLU A 109 -20.22 8.21 13.28
N ASN A 110 -19.75 7.00 13.06
CA ASN A 110 -20.43 6.02 12.23
C ASN A 110 -21.21 5.04 13.09
#